data_48762d665a05c0522a94a91b09b37475
#
_entry.id   48762d665a05c0522a94a91b09b37475
#
_cell.length_a   1.000
_cell.length_b   1.000
_cell.length_c   1.000
_cell.angle_alpha   90.00
_cell.angle_beta   90.00
_cell.angle_gamma   90.00
#
_symmetry.space_group_name_H-M   'P 1'
#
loop_
_entity.id
_entity.type
_entity.pdbx_description
1 polymer ?
#
loop_
_entity_poly.entity_id
_entity_poly.type
_entity_poly.pdbx_seq_one_letter_code
_entity_poly.pdbx_strand_id
1 'polypeptide(L)'
;MKKFFFIFIFSLAGSFVFAQKIHDKPNPPKAVNDFAGMLAPFQQQALEQKLDAYNDSTSSAIVIITVPDLNGDDVNDVALAYLRGWGVGTKDKNNGVVILVSKGDRKVSIQTGYGMEGVLPDAVAKDIIENRIVPAFKDNDYYRGLDNAVDAIEEAAAGEYKASPSSPQHVPPIATIIVLVVLFLIILSVFR
;
A
#
# COMPACT_ATOMS: atom_id res chain seq x y z
N MET A 1 39.65 -25.16 17.44
CA MET A 1 39.64 -23.83 16.78
C MET A 1 39.19 -23.88 15.31
N LYS A 2 39.56 -24.90 14.50
CA LYS A 2 39.15 -24.98 13.06
C LYS A 2 37.64 -25.18 12.84
N LYS A 3 36.89 -25.77 13.76
CA LYS A 3 35.43 -26.00 13.61
C LYS A 3 34.59 -24.73 13.82
N PHE A 4 35.05 -23.79 14.64
CA PHE A 4 34.36 -22.50 14.83
C PHE A 4 34.54 -21.53 13.67
N PHE A 5 35.63 -21.64 12.92
CA PHE A 5 35.89 -20.81 11.75
C PHE A 5 34.94 -21.12 10.59
N PHE A 6 34.56 -22.40 10.44
CA PHE A 6 33.59 -22.83 9.40
C PHE A 6 32.15 -22.35 9.68
N ILE A 7 31.75 -22.29 10.95
CA ILE A 7 30.41 -21.79 11.35
C ILE A 7 30.30 -20.28 11.09
N PHE A 8 31.38 -19.54 11.30
CA PHE A 8 31.40 -18.10 11.06
C PHE A 8 31.32 -17.73 9.56
N ILE A 9 31.93 -18.52 8.67
CA ILE A 9 31.86 -18.32 7.22
C ILE A 9 30.46 -18.64 6.68
N PHE A 10 29.77 -19.64 7.23
CA PHE A 10 28.42 -20.01 6.81
C PHE A 10 27.37 -18.95 7.24
N SER A 11 27.59 -18.25 8.34
CA SER A 11 26.73 -17.16 8.82
C SER A 11 26.81 -15.89 7.95
N LEU A 12 27.90 -15.70 7.20
CA LEU A 12 28.11 -14.49 6.36
C LEU A 12 27.51 -14.64 4.95
N ALA A 13 27.08 -15.85 4.56
CA ALA A 13 26.57 -16.14 3.21
C ALA A 13 25.07 -15.88 3.03
N GLY A 14 24.36 -15.40 4.07
CA GLY A 14 22.89 -15.39 4.15
C GLY A 14 22.18 -14.05 3.89
N SER A 15 22.85 -13.00 3.44
CA SER A 15 22.20 -11.69 3.29
C SER A 15 22.23 -11.19 1.84
N PHE A 16 21.64 -11.95 0.91
CA PHE A 16 21.18 -11.34 -0.33
C PHE A 16 19.89 -10.56 -0.04
N VAL A 17 20.03 -9.29 0.29
CA VAL A 17 18.92 -8.35 0.26
C VAL A 17 18.56 -8.13 -1.21
N PHE A 18 17.53 -8.80 -1.70
CA PHE A 18 16.94 -8.45 -2.97
C PHE A 18 16.29 -7.08 -2.80
N ALA A 19 16.97 -6.03 -3.28
CA ALA A 19 16.35 -4.72 -3.40
C ALA A 19 15.19 -4.85 -4.40
N GLN A 20 13.97 -4.54 -3.99
CA GLN A 20 12.81 -4.50 -4.86
C GLN A 20 13.07 -3.54 -6.00
N LYS A 21 12.89 -4.03 -7.24
CA LYS A 21 13.15 -3.23 -8.43
C LYS A 21 11.91 -2.39 -8.74
N ILE A 22 11.91 -1.15 -8.27
CA ILE A 22 10.89 -0.15 -8.66
C ILE A 22 11.35 0.62 -9.90
N HIS A 23 10.40 1.23 -10.63
CA HIS A 23 10.73 2.13 -11.74
C HIS A 23 11.45 3.38 -11.22
N ASP A 24 12.31 3.94 -12.06
CA ASP A 24 12.96 5.20 -11.75
C ASP A 24 11.93 6.34 -11.66
N LYS A 25 12.18 7.28 -10.74
CA LYS A 25 11.33 8.46 -10.60
C LYS A 25 11.39 9.30 -11.89
N PRO A 26 10.26 9.67 -12.49
CA PRO A 26 10.27 10.51 -13.68
C PRO A 26 10.92 11.87 -13.43
N ASN A 27 11.53 12.43 -14.46
CA ASN A 27 12.08 13.76 -14.43
C ASN A 27 11.59 14.55 -15.67
N PRO A 28 10.68 15.55 -15.52
CA PRO A 28 10.15 16.08 -14.27
C PRO A 28 9.26 15.05 -13.51
N PRO A 29 9.14 15.20 -12.17
CA PRO A 29 8.25 14.36 -11.37
C PRO A 29 6.78 14.48 -11.83
N LYS A 30 6.03 13.39 -11.73
CA LYS A 30 4.61 13.32 -12.04
C LYS A 30 3.84 12.70 -10.89
N ALA A 31 2.62 13.18 -10.67
CA ALA A 31 1.72 12.59 -9.69
C ALA A 31 1.05 11.31 -10.23
N VAL A 32 0.85 11.18 -11.55
CA VAL A 32 0.27 9.99 -12.17
C VAL A 32 1.29 9.28 -13.05
N ASN A 33 1.60 8.04 -12.72
CA ASN A 33 2.60 7.20 -13.37
C ASN A 33 1.97 5.88 -13.81
N ASP A 34 1.40 5.86 -15.00
CA ASP A 34 0.64 4.72 -15.53
C ASP A 34 1.54 3.79 -16.37
N PHE A 35 2.37 2.97 -15.71
CA PHE A 35 3.24 2.00 -16.40
C PHE A 35 2.48 0.78 -16.92
N ALA A 36 1.25 0.52 -16.43
CA ALA A 36 0.41 -0.59 -16.85
C ALA A 36 -0.55 -0.27 -18.01
N GLY A 37 -0.61 1.01 -18.44
CA GLY A 37 -1.53 1.45 -19.47
C GLY A 37 -2.99 1.20 -19.11
N MET A 38 -3.38 1.61 -17.90
CA MET A 38 -4.75 1.43 -17.37
C MET A 38 -5.63 2.65 -17.62
N LEU A 39 -5.04 3.80 -17.91
CA LEU A 39 -5.71 5.08 -18.05
C LEU A 39 -5.53 5.66 -19.46
N ALA A 40 -6.60 6.22 -20.02
CA ALA A 40 -6.48 7.01 -21.23
C ALA A 40 -5.70 8.31 -20.95
N PRO A 41 -5.03 8.93 -21.97
CA PRO A 41 -4.23 10.13 -21.75
C PRO A 41 -4.98 11.29 -21.10
N PHE A 42 -6.25 11.50 -21.48
CA PHE A 42 -7.08 12.56 -20.88
C PHE A 42 -7.43 12.28 -19.41
N GLN A 43 -7.56 10.99 -19.03
CA GLN A 43 -7.81 10.57 -17.64
C GLN A 43 -6.56 10.77 -16.77
N GLN A 44 -5.38 10.43 -17.31
CA GLN A 44 -4.12 10.72 -16.63
C GLN A 44 -3.96 12.22 -16.39
N GLN A 45 -4.24 13.03 -17.39
CA GLN A 45 -4.14 14.48 -17.28
C GLN A 45 -5.13 15.06 -16.26
N ALA A 46 -6.37 14.54 -16.20
CA ALA A 46 -7.37 15.00 -15.24
C ALA A 46 -6.95 14.68 -13.80
N LEU A 47 -6.45 13.45 -13.54
CA LEU A 47 -5.92 13.07 -12.23
C LEU A 47 -4.66 13.89 -11.88
N GLU A 48 -3.74 14.10 -12.82
CA GLU A 48 -2.54 14.91 -12.60
C GLU A 48 -2.92 16.32 -12.13
N GLN A 49 -3.82 17.00 -12.84
CA GLN A 49 -4.28 18.35 -12.47
C GLN A 49 -4.93 18.38 -11.08
N LYS A 50 -5.73 17.36 -10.72
CA LYS A 50 -6.35 17.25 -9.40
C LYS A 50 -5.30 17.10 -8.31
N LEU A 51 -4.34 16.21 -8.50
CA LEU A 51 -3.28 15.93 -7.55
C LEU A 51 -2.30 17.10 -7.38
N ASP A 52 -1.98 17.80 -8.47
CA ASP A 52 -1.17 19.01 -8.42
C ASP A 52 -1.89 20.11 -7.62
N ALA A 53 -3.19 20.35 -7.88
CA ALA A 53 -3.98 21.32 -7.12
C ALA A 53 -4.06 20.98 -5.63
N TYR A 54 -4.19 19.70 -5.28
CA TYR A 54 -4.15 19.24 -3.90
C TYR A 54 -2.78 19.51 -3.26
N ASN A 55 -1.69 19.18 -3.95
CA ASN A 55 -0.34 19.43 -3.47
C ASN A 55 -0.07 20.91 -3.26
N ASP A 56 -0.49 21.78 -4.19
CA ASP A 56 -0.32 23.24 -4.11
C ASP A 56 -1.07 23.84 -2.91
N SER A 57 -2.25 23.30 -2.58
CA SER A 57 -3.08 23.82 -1.49
C SER A 57 -2.67 23.31 -0.10
N THR A 58 -2.16 22.07 0.00
CA THR A 58 -1.90 21.39 1.28
C THR A 58 -0.42 21.12 1.56
N SER A 59 0.43 21.20 0.54
CA SER A 59 1.81 20.73 0.54
C SER A 59 1.95 19.21 0.75
N SER A 60 0.84 18.46 0.72
CA SER A 60 0.84 17.00 0.80
C SER A 60 0.82 16.39 -0.60
N ALA A 61 1.57 15.34 -0.84
CA ALA A 61 1.68 14.73 -2.15
C ALA A 61 0.96 13.37 -2.19
N ILE A 62 0.07 13.19 -3.17
CA ILE A 62 -0.50 11.90 -3.51
C ILE A 62 0.08 11.50 -4.88
N VAL A 63 0.61 10.28 -4.98
CA VAL A 63 1.16 9.74 -6.22
C VAL A 63 0.46 8.45 -6.57
N ILE A 64 -0.05 8.36 -7.79
CA ILE A 64 -0.66 7.17 -8.36
C ILE A 64 0.38 6.46 -9.23
N ILE A 65 0.57 5.18 -9.01
CA ILE A 65 1.48 4.33 -9.76
C ILE A 65 0.74 3.07 -10.18
N THR A 66 0.72 2.78 -11.47
CA THR A 66 0.22 1.50 -11.97
C THR A 66 1.38 0.69 -12.54
N VAL A 67 1.43 -0.59 -12.23
CA VAL A 67 2.45 -1.52 -12.74
C VAL A 67 1.82 -2.73 -13.43
N PRO A 68 2.46 -3.31 -14.46
CA PRO A 68 1.95 -4.51 -15.11
C PRO A 68 1.77 -5.69 -14.14
N ASP A 69 2.78 -5.93 -13.30
CA ASP A 69 2.82 -6.99 -12.29
C ASP A 69 3.81 -6.65 -11.17
N LEU A 70 3.80 -7.44 -10.11
CA LEU A 70 4.68 -7.30 -8.94
C LEU A 70 5.88 -8.27 -8.96
N ASN A 71 6.00 -9.11 -9.98
CA ASN A 71 7.05 -10.15 -10.08
C ASN A 71 7.14 -11.07 -8.85
N GLY A 72 6.01 -11.29 -8.16
CA GLY A 72 5.91 -12.13 -6.97
C GLY A 72 6.11 -11.40 -5.65
N ASP A 73 6.45 -10.11 -5.66
CA ASP A 73 6.62 -9.29 -4.46
C ASP A 73 5.27 -8.96 -3.79
N ASP A 74 5.31 -8.55 -2.52
CA ASP A 74 4.13 -8.05 -1.81
C ASP A 74 3.81 -6.62 -2.25
N VAL A 75 2.52 -6.35 -2.50
CA VAL A 75 2.05 -5.05 -2.99
C VAL A 75 2.34 -3.91 -2.02
N ASN A 76 2.28 -4.16 -0.72
CA ASN A 76 2.53 -3.13 0.30
C ASN A 76 4.02 -2.79 0.36
N ASP A 77 4.88 -3.82 0.26
CA ASP A 77 6.33 -3.62 0.25
C ASP A 77 6.77 -2.83 -0.99
N VAL A 78 6.20 -3.15 -2.18
CA VAL A 78 6.49 -2.41 -3.42
C VAL A 78 5.97 -0.97 -3.32
N ALA A 79 4.77 -0.74 -2.80
CA ALA A 79 4.22 0.61 -2.62
C ALA A 79 5.08 1.43 -1.64
N LEU A 80 5.53 0.81 -0.54
CA LEU A 80 6.42 1.44 0.43
C LEU A 80 7.80 1.75 -0.18
N ALA A 81 8.31 0.87 -1.05
CA ALA A 81 9.55 1.11 -1.77
C ALA A 81 9.44 2.33 -2.70
N TYR A 82 8.32 2.49 -3.41
CA TYR A 82 8.03 3.71 -4.19
C TYR A 82 7.93 4.95 -3.30
N LEU A 83 7.17 4.90 -2.22
CA LEU A 83 6.99 6.02 -1.29
C LEU A 83 8.34 6.54 -0.79
N ARG A 84 9.21 5.63 -0.36
CA ARG A 84 10.54 5.95 0.17
C ARG A 84 11.56 6.29 -0.93
N GLY A 85 11.63 5.46 -1.97
CA GLY A 85 12.62 5.58 -3.04
C GLY A 85 12.41 6.83 -3.88
N TRP A 86 11.16 7.22 -4.12
CA TRP A 86 10.84 8.45 -4.83
C TRP A 86 10.78 9.68 -3.91
N GLY A 87 10.79 9.48 -2.59
CA GLY A 87 10.68 10.57 -1.63
C GLY A 87 9.36 11.34 -1.82
N VAL A 88 8.23 10.62 -1.79
CA VAL A 88 6.91 11.22 -1.97
C VAL A 88 6.53 12.04 -0.74
N GLY A 89 6.10 13.28 -0.94
CA GLY A 89 5.87 14.25 0.12
C GLY A 89 7.09 15.09 0.45
N THR A 90 7.01 15.87 1.51
CA THR A 90 8.12 16.72 1.98
C THR A 90 8.95 15.98 3.03
N LYS A 91 10.27 16.18 3.01
CA LYS A 91 11.20 15.52 3.96
C LYS A 91 10.88 15.85 5.42
N ASP A 92 10.43 17.08 5.68
CA ASP A 92 10.18 17.55 7.05
C ASP A 92 8.85 17.02 7.61
N LYS A 93 7.84 16.86 6.75
CA LYS A 93 6.48 16.46 7.16
C LYS A 93 6.19 14.99 6.91
N ASN A 94 6.91 14.33 5.99
CA ASN A 94 6.62 12.95 5.54
C ASN A 94 5.14 12.75 5.17
N ASN A 95 4.58 13.74 4.47
CA ASN A 95 3.15 13.87 4.16
C ASN A 95 2.82 13.36 2.74
N GLY A 96 3.46 12.30 2.34
CA GLY A 96 3.23 11.63 1.07
C GLY A 96 2.27 10.47 1.18
N VAL A 97 1.54 10.20 0.08
CA VAL A 97 0.69 9.02 -0.10
C VAL A 97 1.01 8.40 -1.46
N VAL A 98 1.14 7.09 -1.52
CA VAL A 98 1.28 6.32 -2.76
C VAL A 98 0.08 5.40 -2.90
N ILE A 99 -0.62 5.49 -4.03
CA ILE A 99 -1.61 4.50 -4.48
C ILE A 99 -0.92 3.64 -5.54
N LEU A 100 -0.60 2.40 -5.21
CA LEU A 100 -0.02 1.43 -6.15
C LEU A 100 -1.10 0.46 -6.62
N VAL A 101 -1.18 0.27 -7.94
CA VAL A 101 -2.06 -0.70 -8.58
C VAL A 101 -1.23 -1.67 -9.41
N SER A 102 -1.33 -2.95 -9.14
CA SER A 102 -0.82 -4.01 -10.01
C SER A 102 -1.96 -4.57 -10.86
N LYS A 103 -1.84 -4.40 -12.18
CA LYS A 103 -2.87 -4.82 -13.14
C LYS A 103 -2.98 -6.34 -13.22
N GLY A 104 -1.85 -7.02 -13.38
CA GLY A 104 -1.79 -8.47 -13.55
C GLY A 104 -2.16 -9.24 -12.29
N ASP A 105 -1.67 -8.79 -11.14
CA ASP A 105 -1.96 -9.41 -9.85
C ASP A 105 -3.33 -9.01 -9.28
N ARG A 106 -3.98 -7.98 -9.85
CA ARG A 106 -5.23 -7.38 -9.34
C ARG A 106 -5.14 -6.95 -7.88
N LYS A 107 -4.01 -6.38 -7.52
CA LYS A 107 -3.72 -5.91 -6.17
C LYS A 107 -3.63 -4.38 -6.13
N VAL A 108 -4.05 -3.82 -5.03
CA VAL A 108 -3.96 -2.38 -4.76
C VAL A 108 -3.40 -2.18 -3.35
N SER A 109 -2.56 -1.17 -3.19
CA SER A 109 -2.07 -0.72 -1.88
C SER A 109 -2.12 0.81 -1.81
N ILE A 110 -2.45 1.33 -0.65
CA ILE A 110 -2.29 2.74 -0.29
C ILE A 110 -1.28 2.78 0.86
N GLN A 111 -0.14 3.43 0.63
CA GLN A 111 0.90 3.60 1.64
C GLN A 111 1.08 5.07 1.96
N THR A 112 1.19 5.37 3.25
CA THR A 112 1.29 6.73 3.76
C THR A 112 2.65 6.99 4.39
N GLY A 113 3.15 8.21 4.23
CA GLY A 113 4.25 8.70 5.04
C GLY A 113 3.78 8.99 6.47
N TYR A 114 4.73 9.01 7.39
CA TYR A 114 4.48 9.13 8.83
C TYR A 114 3.60 10.34 9.21
N GLY A 115 3.73 11.45 8.46
CA GLY A 115 2.92 12.65 8.70
C GLY A 115 1.45 12.53 8.29
N MET A 116 1.08 11.49 7.56
CA MET A 116 -0.31 11.22 7.15
C MET A 116 -0.99 10.16 8.00
N GLU A 117 -0.27 9.39 8.82
CA GLU A 117 -0.83 8.27 9.61
C GLU A 117 -1.95 8.71 10.58
N GLY A 118 -1.88 9.96 11.06
CA GLY A 118 -2.90 10.50 11.96
C GLY A 118 -4.26 10.75 11.30
N VAL A 119 -4.28 11.03 9.99
CA VAL A 119 -5.50 11.33 9.22
C VAL A 119 -5.86 10.21 8.25
N LEU A 120 -4.89 9.45 7.79
CA LEU A 120 -5.05 8.32 6.88
C LEU A 120 -4.37 7.06 7.46
N PRO A 121 -4.85 6.51 8.58
CA PRO A 121 -4.33 5.26 9.14
C PRO A 121 -4.70 4.07 8.24
N ASP A 122 -4.01 2.94 8.41
CA ASP A 122 -4.19 1.71 7.60
C ASP A 122 -5.65 1.26 7.49
N ALA A 123 -6.43 1.42 8.57
CA ALA A 123 -7.84 1.05 8.56
C ALA A 123 -8.66 1.90 7.58
N VAL A 124 -8.36 3.21 7.47
CA VAL A 124 -9.00 4.12 6.51
C VAL A 124 -8.50 3.83 5.10
N ALA A 125 -7.19 3.63 4.91
CA ALA A 125 -6.63 3.25 3.62
C ALA A 125 -7.27 1.95 3.08
N LYS A 126 -7.45 0.95 3.95
CA LYS A 126 -8.13 -0.30 3.62
C LYS A 126 -9.60 -0.06 3.25
N ASP A 127 -10.32 0.74 4.01
CA ASP A 127 -11.73 1.08 3.70
C ASP A 127 -11.86 1.77 2.33
N ILE A 128 -10.96 2.70 2.01
CA ILE A 128 -10.91 3.35 0.70
C ILE A 128 -10.69 2.33 -0.42
N ILE A 129 -9.74 1.40 -0.25
CA ILE A 129 -9.50 0.35 -1.25
C ILE A 129 -10.77 -0.48 -1.45
N GLU A 130 -11.39 -0.98 -0.38
CA GLU A 130 -12.51 -1.90 -0.45
C GLU A 130 -13.80 -1.23 -0.97
N ASN A 131 -14.04 0.03 -0.63
CA ASN A 131 -15.32 0.71 -0.89
C ASN A 131 -15.26 1.76 -2.00
N ARG A 132 -14.07 2.27 -2.38
CA ARG A 132 -13.92 3.27 -3.46
C ARG A 132 -13.24 2.69 -4.70
N ILE A 133 -12.15 1.91 -4.52
CA ILE A 133 -11.37 1.39 -5.65
C ILE A 133 -11.97 0.09 -6.19
N VAL A 134 -12.10 -0.93 -5.34
CA VAL A 134 -12.45 -2.29 -5.77
C VAL A 134 -13.77 -2.38 -6.52
N PRO A 135 -14.86 -1.69 -6.12
CA PRO A 135 -16.12 -1.75 -6.87
C PRO A 135 -15.99 -1.23 -8.31
N ALA A 136 -15.33 -0.08 -8.49
CA ALA A 136 -15.09 0.49 -9.81
C ALA A 136 -14.18 -0.39 -10.68
N PHE A 137 -13.14 -0.99 -10.07
CA PHE A 137 -12.22 -1.88 -10.77
C PHE A 137 -12.87 -3.19 -11.23
N LYS A 138 -13.87 -3.69 -10.50
CA LYS A 138 -14.70 -4.82 -10.95
C LYS A 138 -15.48 -4.51 -12.21
N ASP A 139 -15.86 -3.24 -12.40
CA ASP A 139 -16.52 -2.72 -13.59
C ASP A 139 -15.53 -2.35 -14.71
N ASN A 140 -14.21 -2.59 -14.52
CA ASN A 140 -13.11 -2.13 -15.37
C ASN A 140 -13.01 -0.60 -15.50
N ASP A 141 -13.62 0.17 -14.61
CA ASP A 141 -13.55 1.62 -14.56
C ASP A 141 -12.43 2.07 -13.62
N TYR A 142 -11.20 1.93 -14.12
CA TYR A 142 -9.99 2.24 -13.34
C TYR A 142 -9.89 3.72 -12.97
N TYR A 143 -10.27 4.59 -13.90
CA TYR A 143 -10.27 6.03 -13.66
C TYR A 143 -11.19 6.40 -12.49
N ARG A 144 -12.44 5.97 -12.53
CA ARG A 144 -13.42 6.25 -11.46
C ARG A 144 -12.93 5.73 -10.12
N GLY A 145 -12.32 4.54 -10.09
CA GLY A 145 -11.81 3.96 -8.86
C GLY A 145 -10.68 4.78 -8.25
N LEU A 146 -9.75 5.26 -9.07
CA LEU A 146 -8.65 6.10 -8.62
C LEU A 146 -9.11 7.51 -8.25
N ASP A 147 -10.01 8.11 -9.02
CA ASP A 147 -10.57 9.43 -8.75
C ASP A 147 -11.34 9.44 -7.41
N ASN A 148 -12.21 8.46 -7.19
CA ASN A 148 -12.90 8.27 -5.92
C ASN A 148 -11.95 8.05 -4.73
N ALA A 149 -10.83 7.35 -4.96
CA ALA A 149 -9.83 7.15 -3.91
C ALA A 149 -9.11 8.44 -3.55
N VAL A 150 -8.79 9.26 -4.55
CA VAL A 150 -8.20 10.59 -4.32
C VAL A 150 -9.15 11.46 -3.50
N ASP A 151 -10.43 11.56 -3.90
CA ASP A 151 -11.44 12.31 -3.13
C ASP A 151 -11.51 11.84 -1.67
N ALA A 152 -11.55 10.52 -1.45
CA ALA A 152 -11.62 9.95 -0.11
C ALA A 152 -10.35 10.22 0.73
N ILE A 153 -9.17 10.25 0.11
CA ILE A 153 -7.92 10.63 0.78
C ILE A 153 -7.92 12.12 1.13
N GLU A 154 -8.42 12.98 0.25
CA GLU A 154 -8.56 14.41 0.50
C GLU A 154 -9.56 14.66 1.65
N GLU A 155 -10.71 13.99 1.66
CA GLU A 155 -11.69 14.01 2.76
C GLU A 155 -11.06 13.54 4.09
N ALA A 156 -10.25 12.48 4.06
CA ALA A 156 -9.56 11.97 5.25
C ALA A 156 -8.55 12.99 5.79
N ALA A 157 -7.78 13.61 4.91
CA ALA A 157 -6.82 14.65 5.29
C ALA A 157 -7.49 15.90 5.85
N ALA A 158 -8.70 16.23 5.40
CA ALA A 158 -9.52 17.31 5.95
C ALA A 158 -10.23 16.93 7.27
N GLY A 159 -10.21 15.64 7.67
CA GLY A 159 -10.95 15.14 8.83
C GLY A 159 -12.45 14.94 8.58
N GLU A 160 -12.87 14.91 7.33
CA GLU A 160 -14.27 14.80 6.91
C GLU A 160 -14.68 13.38 6.47
N TYR A 161 -13.70 12.49 6.27
CA TYR A 161 -13.95 11.12 5.80
C TYR A 161 -14.76 10.30 6.81
N LYS A 162 -15.83 9.71 6.32
CA LYS A 162 -16.66 8.75 7.08
C LYS A 162 -16.42 7.36 6.52
N ALA A 163 -15.67 6.55 7.27
CA ALA A 163 -15.47 5.15 6.92
C ALA A 163 -16.82 4.43 6.83
N SER A 164 -16.92 3.53 5.86
CA SER A 164 -18.08 2.65 5.74
C SER A 164 -18.21 1.78 7.00
N PRO A 165 -19.42 1.43 7.45
CA PRO A 165 -19.58 0.49 8.56
C PRO A 165 -18.80 -0.78 8.21
N SER A 166 -17.75 -1.08 8.95
CA SER A 166 -16.98 -2.29 8.74
C SER A 166 -17.90 -3.49 8.91
N SER A 167 -18.06 -4.29 7.87
CA SER A 167 -18.70 -5.61 8.01
C SER A 167 -17.91 -6.36 9.08
N PRO A 168 -18.54 -6.91 10.11
CA PRO A 168 -17.83 -7.65 11.15
C PRO A 168 -16.99 -8.72 10.47
N GLN A 169 -15.67 -8.70 10.71
CA GLN A 169 -14.78 -9.72 10.19
C GLN A 169 -15.29 -11.05 10.73
N HIS A 170 -15.90 -11.85 9.85
CA HIS A 170 -16.36 -13.18 10.19
C HIS A 170 -15.11 -14.06 10.37
N VAL A 171 -14.60 -14.10 11.61
CA VAL A 171 -13.57 -15.07 11.98
C VAL A 171 -14.23 -16.44 11.84
N PRO A 172 -13.79 -17.28 10.88
CA PRO A 172 -14.47 -18.55 10.65
C PRO A 172 -14.42 -19.34 11.96
N PRO A 173 -15.53 -19.98 12.37
CA PRO A 173 -15.62 -20.70 13.66
C PRO A 173 -14.53 -21.77 13.81
N ILE A 174 -14.02 -22.28 12.70
CA ILE A 174 -12.89 -23.22 12.67
C ILE A 174 -11.61 -22.61 13.26
N ALA A 175 -11.31 -21.33 12.97
CA ALA A 175 -10.11 -20.69 13.52
C ALA A 175 -10.19 -20.56 15.05
N THR A 176 -11.36 -20.25 15.58
CA THR A 176 -11.61 -20.20 17.04
C THR A 176 -11.48 -21.57 17.67
N ILE A 177 -11.99 -22.63 17.04
CA ILE A 177 -11.89 -24.01 17.51
C ILE A 177 -10.42 -24.45 17.54
N ILE A 178 -9.64 -24.17 16.51
CA ILE A 178 -8.20 -24.52 16.47
C ILE A 178 -7.46 -23.84 17.62
N VAL A 179 -7.69 -22.55 17.87
CA VAL A 179 -7.06 -21.84 18.99
C VAL A 179 -7.42 -22.46 20.32
N LEU A 180 -8.69 -22.82 20.54
CA LEU A 180 -9.13 -23.48 21.78
C LEU A 180 -8.52 -24.86 21.95
N VAL A 181 -8.40 -25.65 20.89
CA VAL A 181 -7.75 -26.97 20.92
C VAL A 181 -6.27 -26.86 21.26
N VAL A 182 -5.56 -25.91 20.65
CA VAL A 182 -4.14 -25.67 20.94
C VAL A 182 -3.95 -25.23 22.39
N LEU A 183 -4.78 -24.30 22.89
CA LEU A 183 -4.77 -23.87 24.29
C LEU A 183 -5.02 -25.04 25.25
N PHE A 184 -5.99 -25.90 24.93
CA PHE A 184 -6.31 -27.09 25.75
C PHE A 184 -5.13 -28.09 25.79
N LEU A 185 -4.45 -28.34 24.66
CA LEU A 185 -3.28 -29.20 24.60
C LEU A 185 -2.09 -28.63 25.39
N ILE A 186 -1.91 -27.30 25.36
CA ILE A 186 -0.87 -26.63 26.17
C ILE A 186 -1.16 -26.83 27.67
N ILE A 187 -2.41 -26.63 28.10
CA ILE A 187 -2.83 -26.83 29.48
C ILE A 187 -2.59 -28.28 29.92
N LEU A 188 -2.99 -29.23 29.10
CA LEU A 188 -2.73 -30.68 29.39
C LEU A 188 -1.25 -31.00 29.51
N SER A 189 -0.40 -30.33 28.74
CA SER A 189 1.07 -30.48 28.79
C SER A 189 1.69 -29.97 30.08
N VAL A 190 1.12 -28.90 30.66
CA VAL A 190 1.62 -28.27 31.91
C VAL A 190 1.20 -29.06 33.15
N PHE A 191 0.06 -29.76 33.07
CA PHE A 191 -0.47 -30.54 34.22
C PHE A 191 -0.08 -32.04 34.22
N ARG A 192 0.77 -32.46 33.28
CA ARG A 192 1.32 -33.83 33.21
C ARG A 192 2.76 -33.86 33.67
#